data_949699452dc4833b35fb711a45d9d281
#
_entry.id   949699452dc4833b35fb711a45d9d281
#
_cell.length_a   1.000
_cell.length_b   1.000
_cell.length_c   1.000
_cell.angle_alpha   90.00
_cell.angle_beta   90.00
_cell.angle_gamma   90.00
#
_symmetry.space_group_name_H-M   'P 1'
#
loop_
_entity.id
_entity.type
_entity.pdbx_description
1 polymer ?
#
loop_
_entity_poly.entity_id
_entity_poly.type
_entity_poly.pdbx_seq_one_letter_code
_entity_poly.pdbx_strand_id
1 'polypeptide(L)'
;MSTTFIIAFVCYALGALISIAFGVNYLLRSEFMPYHREAVGVDWQELDPRMRALLTGLMRVAAGGMLAEGISMLIMLQIPFRAGEIWAQYAVPLIGLVGALPTLYATILIRRRTGAHTPVLAGAAGIVLVVAGFILTKI
;
A
#
# COMPACT_ATOMS: atom_id res chain seq x y z
N MET A 1 15.36 -19.81 13.60
CA MET A 1 14.99 -19.11 12.36
C MET A 1 16.25 -18.92 11.52
N SER A 2 16.21 -19.30 10.24
CA SER A 2 17.35 -19.05 9.33
C SER A 2 17.51 -17.56 9.04
N THR A 3 18.70 -17.15 8.59
CA THR A 3 18.96 -15.75 8.19
C THR A 3 18.01 -15.31 7.07
N THR A 4 17.76 -16.19 6.09
CA THR A 4 16.83 -15.91 4.98
C THR A 4 15.41 -15.66 5.46
N PHE A 5 14.95 -16.41 6.46
CA PHE A 5 13.64 -16.22 7.06
C PHE A 5 13.51 -14.88 7.80
N ILE A 6 14.58 -14.45 8.50
CA ILE A 6 14.61 -13.14 9.17
C ILE A 6 14.55 -12.02 8.11
N ILE A 7 15.31 -12.13 7.03
CA ILE A 7 15.29 -11.13 5.96
C ILE A 7 13.91 -11.09 5.29
N ALA A 8 13.29 -12.26 5.05
CA ALA A 8 11.92 -12.33 4.53
C ALA A 8 10.92 -11.60 5.44
N PHE A 9 11.00 -11.84 6.75
CA PHE A 9 10.19 -11.15 7.75
C PHE A 9 10.36 -9.63 7.66
N VAL A 10 11.61 -9.15 7.58
CA VAL A 10 11.91 -7.71 7.47
C VAL A 10 11.35 -7.13 6.17
N CYS A 11 11.49 -7.82 5.04
CA CYS A 11 10.92 -7.38 3.76
C CYS A 11 9.39 -7.20 3.85
N TYR A 12 8.69 -8.18 4.41
CA TYR A 12 7.23 -8.09 4.60
C TYR A 12 6.83 -6.99 5.59
N ALA A 13 7.57 -6.85 6.70
CA ALA A 13 7.31 -5.81 7.69
C ALA A 13 7.48 -4.41 7.10
N LEU A 14 8.51 -4.18 6.28
CA LEU A 14 8.72 -2.92 5.57
C LEU A 14 7.59 -2.65 4.57
N GLY A 15 7.16 -3.65 3.81
CA GLY A 15 5.99 -3.53 2.91
C GLY A 15 4.72 -3.13 3.68
N ALA A 16 4.45 -3.79 4.79
CA ALA A 16 3.30 -3.48 5.66
C ALA A 16 3.38 -2.05 6.22
N LEU A 17 4.56 -1.60 6.66
CA LEU A 17 4.76 -0.24 7.18
C LEU A 17 4.58 0.82 6.10
N ILE A 18 4.99 0.56 4.86
CA ILE A 18 4.72 1.46 3.72
C ILE A 18 3.21 1.61 3.54
N SER A 19 2.45 0.51 3.53
CA SER A 19 0.99 0.55 3.38
C SER A 19 0.32 1.32 4.52
N ILE A 20 0.73 1.07 5.77
CA ILE A 20 0.22 1.80 6.95
C ILE A 20 0.53 3.30 6.84
N ALA A 21 1.76 3.68 6.48
CA ALA A 21 2.16 5.08 6.36
C ALA A 21 1.32 5.83 5.31
N PHE A 22 1.06 5.22 4.15
CA PHE A 22 0.16 5.78 3.14
C PHE A 22 -1.28 5.83 3.66
N GLY A 23 -1.77 4.77 4.30
CA GLY A 23 -3.11 4.71 4.88
C GLY A 23 -3.35 5.82 5.90
N VAL A 24 -2.42 6.02 6.84
CA VAL A 24 -2.48 7.11 7.83
C VAL A 24 -2.47 8.47 7.15
N ASN A 25 -1.59 8.67 6.15
CA ASN A 25 -1.52 9.93 5.44
C ASN A 25 -2.84 10.26 4.72
N TYR A 26 -3.43 9.28 4.02
CA TYR A 26 -4.74 9.44 3.37
C TYR A 26 -5.88 9.67 4.35
N LEU A 27 -5.82 9.02 5.51
CA LEU A 27 -6.84 9.14 6.55
C LEU A 27 -6.85 10.53 7.21
N LEU A 28 -5.67 11.11 7.45
CA LEU A 28 -5.54 12.35 8.18
C LEU A 28 -5.66 13.61 7.31
N ARG A 29 -5.59 13.48 5.99
CA ARG A 29 -5.70 14.64 5.11
C ARG A 29 -7.12 15.18 5.02
N SER A 30 -7.24 16.51 5.05
CA SER A 30 -8.47 17.25 4.82
C SER A 30 -8.71 17.58 3.34
N GLU A 31 -7.66 17.53 2.53
CA GLU A 31 -7.65 17.81 1.09
C GLU A 31 -7.02 16.65 0.33
N PHE A 32 -7.12 16.64 -0.97
CA PHE A 32 -6.46 15.62 -1.79
C PHE A 32 -4.92 15.74 -1.74
N MET A 33 -4.22 14.66 -2.15
CA MET A 33 -2.77 14.62 -2.20
C MET A 33 -2.24 15.57 -3.29
N PRO A 34 -0.99 16.08 -3.18
CA PRO A 34 -0.42 16.96 -4.19
C PRO A 34 -0.51 16.43 -5.62
N TYR A 35 -0.25 15.15 -5.81
CA TYR A 35 -0.36 14.52 -7.13
C TYR A 35 -1.81 14.35 -7.61
N HIS A 36 -2.81 14.35 -6.72
CA HIS A 36 -4.21 14.43 -7.12
C HIS A 36 -4.52 15.82 -7.69
N ARG A 37 -3.97 16.90 -7.08
CA ARG A 37 -4.08 18.26 -7.60
C ARG A 37 -3.49 18.34 -9.01
N GLU A 38 -2.28 17.82 -9.23
CA GLU A 38 -1.68 17.75 -10.55
C GLU A 38 -2.55 16.98 -11.55
N ALA A 39 -3.16 15.87 -11.12
CA ALA A 39 -3.99 15.04 -11.98
C ALA A 39 -5.34 15.71 -12.35
N VAL A 40 -5.95 16.42 -11.39
CA VAL A 40 -7.24 17.11 -11.57
C VAL A 40 -7.05 18.45 -12.28
N GLY A 41 -5.90 19.12 -12.10
CA GLY A 41 -5.55 20.39 -12.76
C GLY A 41 -6.20 21.63 -12.15
N VAL A 42 -6.85 21.50 -10.98
CA VAL A 42 -7.46 22.62 -10.24
C VAL A 42 -7.18 22.49 -8.75
N ASP A 43 -7.28 23.60 -8.02
CA ASP A 43 -7.09 23.60 -6.59
C ASP A 43 -8.29 23.02 -5.84
N TRP A 44 -8.05 22.53 -4.62
CA TRP A 44 -9.09 21.91 -3.80
C TRP A 44 -10.29 22.84 -3.58
N GLN A 45 -10.02 24.12 -3.37
CA GLN A 45 -11.02 25.16 -3.11
C GLN A 45 -11.89 25.47 -4.34
N GLU A 46 -11.39 25.22 -5.54
CA GLU A 46 -12.08 25.43 -6.81
C GLU A 46 -13.03 24.29 -7.18
N LEU A 47 -12.87 23.12 -6.52
CA LEU A 47 -13.74 21.98 -6.76
C LEU A 47 -15.15 22.24 -6.21
N ASP A 48 -16.14 21.73 -6.94
CA ASP A 48 -17.53 21.68 -6.45
C ASP A 48 -17.61 20.94 -5.10
N PRO A 49 -18.41 21.42 -4.13
CA PRO A 49 -18.53 20.79 -2.81
C PRO A 49 -18.90 19.31 -2.84
N ARG A 50 -19.70 18.88 -3.81
CA ARG A 50 -20.07 17.45 -3.97
C ARG A 50 -18.87 16.63 -4.43
N MET A 51 -18.05 17.19 -5.33
CA MET A 51 -16.82 16.54 -5.77
C MET A 51 -15.81 16.42 -4.64
N ARG A 52 -15.64 17.47 -3.81
CA ARG A 52 -14.80 17.39 -2.60
C ARG A 52 -15.27 16.31 -1.64
N ALA A 53 -16.58 16.21 -1.40
CA ALA A 53 -17.14 15.16 -0.54
C ALA A 53 -16.88 13.75 -1.11
N LEU A 54 -17.05 13.56 -2.43
CA LEU A 54 -16.78 12.29 -3.10
C LEU A 54 -15.31 11.90 -2.99
N LEU A 55 -14.40 12.81 -3.33
CA LEU A 55 -12.96 12.57 -3.27
C LEU A 55 -12.50 12.26 -1.84
N THR A 56 -13.01 13.00 -0.85
CA THR A 56 -12.73 12.72 0.57
C THR A 56 -13.21 11.32 0.94
N GLY A 57 -14.42 10.94 0.55
CA GLY A 57 -14.96 9.60 0.79
C GLY A 57 -14.09 8.50 0.18
N LEU A 58 -13.70 8.65 -1.09
CA LEU A 58 -12.81 7.70 -1.78
C LEU A 58 -11.44 7.60 -1.10
N MET A 59 -10.86 8.73 -0.66
CA MET A 59 -9.61 8.72 0.09
C MET A 59 -9.73 7.97 1.42
N ARG A 60 -10.85 8.10 2.15
CA ARG A 60 -11.09 7.38 3.41
C ARG A 60 -11.23 5.86 3.16
N VAL A 61 -11.92 5.46 2.10
CA VAL A 61 -12.01 4.03 1.71
C VAL A 61 -10.64 3.48 1.35
N ALA A 62 -9.87 4.20 0.55
CA ALA A 62 -8.50 3.80 0.22
C ALA A 62 -7.61 3.69 1.47
N ALA A 63 -7.69 4.68 2.38
CA ALA A 63 -6.98 4.67 3.65
C ALA A 63 -7.33 3.43 4.49
N GLY A 64 -8.63 3.11 4.60
CA GLY A 64 -9.10 1.92 5.31
C GLY A 64 -8.53 0.63 4.72
N GLY A 65 -8.51 0.50 3.40
CA GLY A 65 -7.92 -0.64 2.71
C GLY A 65 -6.42 -0.79 2.97
N MET A 66 -5.65 0.30 2.86
CA MET A 66 -4.21 0.30 3.12
C MET A 66 -3.88 -0.03 4.59
N LEU A 67 -4.65 0.51 5.53
CA LEU A 67 -4.48 0.20 6.95
C LEU A 67 -4.84 -1.26 7.25
N ALA A 68 -5.94 -1.77 6.71
CA ALA A 68 -6.35 -3.15 6.89
C ALA A 68 -5.29 -4.11 6.32
N GLU A 69 -4.77 -3.84 5.12
CA GLU A 69 -3.67 -4.59 4.52
C GLU A 69 -2.44 -4.64 5.43
N GLY A 70 -1.89 -3.47 5.78
CA GLY A 70 -0.65 -3.40 6.55
C GLY A 70 -0.79 -3.98 7.96
N ILE A 71 -1.90 -3.71 8.66
CA ILE A 71 -2.16 -4.26 9.99
C ILE A 71 -2.32 -5.78 9.92
N SER A 72 -3.09 -6.29 8.94
CA SER A 72 -3.26 -7.74 8.75
C SER A 72 -1.93 -8.43 8.48
N MET A 73 -1.08 -7.85 7.60
CA MET A 73 0.27 -8.36 7.36
C MET A 73 1.09 -8.41 8.64
N LEU A 74 1.10 -7.37 9.47
CA LEU A 74 1.87 -7.35 10.72
C LEU A 74 1.36 -8.41 11.72
N ILE A 75 0.05 -8.58 11.85
CA ILE A 75 -0.54 -9.62 12.72
C ILE A 75 -0.11 -11.01 12.22
N MET A 76 -0.23 -11.25 10.92
CA MET A 76 0.16 -12.51 10.30
C MET A 76 1.66 -12.81 10.46
N LEU A 77 2.50 -11.78 10.38
CA LEU A 77 3.95 -11.92 10.61
C LEU A 77 4.27 -12.26 12.06
N GLN A 78 3.61 -11.62 13.02
CA GLN A 78 3.92 -11.80 14.44
C GLN A 78 3.42 -13.13 15.02
N ILE A 79 2.34 -13.66 14.50
CA ILE A 79 1.71 -14.86 15.06
C ILE A 79 2.04 -16.09 14.19
N PRO A 80 1.35 -16.38 13.07
CA PRO A 80 1.56 -17.66 12.38
C PRO A 80 2.87 -17.74 11.61
N PHE A 81 3.34 -16.61 11.01
CA PHE A 81 4.58 -16.63 10.24
C PHE A 81 5.79 -16.91 11.15
N ARG A 82 5.90 -16.24 12.29
CA ARG A 82 6.97 -16.51 13.28
C ARG A 82 6.87 -17.91 13.90
N ALA A 83 5.67 -18.47 14.01
CA ALA A 83 5.48 -19.85 14.44
C ALA A 83 5.91 -20.90 13.39
N GLY A 84 6.28 -20.45 12.18
CA GLY A 84 6.72 -21.32 11.09
C GLY A 84 5.57 -21.99 10.34
N GLU A 85 4.34 -21.49 10.50
CA GLU A 85 3.16 -22.03 9.82
C GLU A 85 3.29 -21.88 8.30
N ILE A 86 3.27 -23.00 7.58
CA ILE A 86 3.49 -23.03 6.12
C ILE A 86 2.47 -22.17 5.38
N TRP A 87 1.20 -22.21 5.78
CA TRP A 87 0.15 -21.45 5.14
C TRP A 87 0.37 -19.92 5.25
N ALA A 88 0.97 -19.44 6.35
CA ALA A 88 1.26 -18.04 6.54
C ALA A 88 2.30 -17.51 5.54
N GLN A 89 3.23 -18.37 5.09
CA GLN A 89 4.21 -18.02 4.06
C GLN A 89 3.56 -17.71 2.70
N TYR A 90 2.33 -18.13 2.47
CA TYR A 90 1.53 -17.81 1.28
C TYR A 90 0.51 -16.70 1.56
N ALA A 91 -0.09 -16.71 2.74
CA ALA A 91 -1.10 -15.72 3.10
C ALA A 91 -0.53 -14.30 3.18
N VAL A 92 0.65 -14.12 3.78
CA VAL A 92 1.30 -12.79 3.91
C VAL A 92 1.55 -12.14 2.55
N PRO A 93 2.24 -12.79 1.58
CA PRO A 93 2.44 -12.17 0.27
C PRO A 93 1.13 -11.99 -0.51
N LEU A 94 0.15 -12.89 -0.34
CA LEU A 94 -1.15 -12.73 -0.99
C LEU A 94 -1.86 -11.46 -0.50
N ILE A 95 -1.90 -11.21 0.81
CA ILE A 95 -2.49 -9.99 1.38
C ILE A 95 -1.80 -8.75 0.80
N GLY A 96 -0.46 -8.70 0.84
CA GLY A 96 0.30 -7.57 0.33
C GLY A 96 0.13 -7.33 -1.17
N LEU A 97 0.07 -8.39 -1.99
CA LEU A 97 -0.10 -8.23 -3.44
C LEU A 97 -1.53 -7.83 -3.83
N VAL A 98 -2.55 -8.32 -3.12
CA VAL A 98 -3.96 -7.94 -3.37
C VAL A 98 -4.18 -6.45 -3.15
N GLY A 99 -3.53 -5.83 -2.18
CA GLY A 99 -3.60 -4.39 -1.95
C GLY A 99 -2.66 -3.59 -2.86
N ALA A 100 -1.41 -4.03 -2.99
CA ALA A 100 -0.38 -3.27 -3.70
C ALA A 100 -0.56 -3.24 -5.23
N LEU A 101 -1.01 -4.34 -5.86
CA LEU A 101 -1.14 -4.39 -7.33
C LEU A 101 -2.20 -3.42 -7.88
N PRO A 102 -3.43 -3.37 -7.36
CA PRO A 102 -4.42 -2.38 -7.81
C PRO A 102 -3.96 -0.93 -7.55
N THR A 103 -3.29 -0.71 -6.40
CA THR A 103 -2.76 0.62 -6.05
C THR A 103 -1.68 1.05 -7.04
N LEU A 104 -0.73 0.17 -7.38
CA LEU A 104 0.30 0.46 -8.39
C LEU A 104 -0.32 0.68 -9.77
N TYR A 105 -1.28 -0.15 -10.16
CA TYR A 105 -2.01 0.03 -11.42
C TYR A 105 -2.68 1.41 -11.49
N ALA A 106 -3.40 1.81 -10.44
CA ALA A 106 -4.06 3.11 -10.39
C ALA A 106 -3.07 4.28 -10.48
N THR A 107 -1.95 4.21 -9.76
CA THR A 107 -0.92 5.26 -9.81
C THR A 107 -0.27 5.37 -11.20
N ILE A 108 0.00 4.25 -11.86
CA ILE A 108 0.54 4.22 -13.24
C ILE A 108 -0.51 4.78 -14.22
N LEU A 109 -1.77 4.37 -14.09
CA LEU A 109 -2.86 4.85 -14.95
C LEU A 109 -3.01 6.36 -14.87
N ILE A 110 -3.07 6.91 -13.64
CA ILE A 110 -3.17 8.36 -13.42
C ILE A 110 -1.97 9.07 -14.04
N ARG A 111 -0.75 8.61 -13.74
CA ARG A 111 0.47 9.20 -14.30
C ARG A 111 0.46 9.23 -15.83
N ARG A 112 0.07 8.13 -16.46
CA ARG A 112 0.04 8.03 -17.94
C ARG A 112 -1.04 8.91 -18.56
N ARG A 113 -2.18 9.10 -17.88
CA ARG A 113 -3.31 9.86 -18.41
C ARG A 113 -3.22 11.36 -18.16
N THR A 114 -2.57 11.77 -17.08
CA THR A 114 -2.56 13.16 -16.62
C THR A 114 -1.17 13.79 -16.58
N GLY A 115 -0.10 13.00 -16.62
CA GLY A 115 1.27 13.49 -16.42
C GLY A 115 1.64 13.76 -14.95
N ALA A 116 0.72 13.57 -14.00
CA ALA A 116 0.94 13.82 -12.58
C ALA A 116 2.07 12.96 -11.98
N HIS A 117 2.83 13.52 -11.03
CA HIS A 117 3.93 12.84 -10.34
C HIS A 117 3.42 11.91 -9.23
N THR A 118 2.71 10.86 -9.63
CA THR A 118 2.18 9.86 -8.68
C THR A 118 3.30 9.01 -8.04
N PRO A 119 3.09 8.45 -6.83
CA PRO A 119 4.12 7.71 -6.08
C PRO A 119 4.33 6.28 -6.61
N VAL A 120 4.57 6.12 -7.92
CA VAL A 120 4.80 4.82 -8.57
C VAL A 120 5.97 4.07 -7.94
N LEU A 121 7.07 4.77 -7.59
CA LEU A 121 8.24 4.13 -6.99
C LEU A 121 7.95 3.51 -5.62
N ALA A 122 7.16 4.20 -4.80
CA ALA A 122 6.78 3.66 -3.48
C ALA A 122 5.88 2.42 -3.61
N GLY A 123 4.91 2.44 -4.54
CA GLY A 123 4.08 1.27 -4.83
C GLY A 123 4.89 0.10 -5.39
N ALA A 124 5.82 0.36 -6.32
CA ALA A 124 6.71 -0.66 -6.85
C ALA A 124 7.64 -1.25 -5.78
N ALA A 125 8.20 -0.40 -4.90
CA ALA A 125 9.04 -0.85 -3.79
C ALA A 125 8.30 -1.79 -2.85
N GLY A 126 7.04 -1.50 -2.52
CA GLY A 126 6.19 -2.39 -1.73
C GLY A 126 6.04 -3.78 -2.36
N ILE A 127 5.75 -3.84 -3.66
CA ILE A 127 5.64 -5.11 -4.40
C ILE A 127 6.98 -5.86 -4.42
N VAL A 128 8.09 -5.17 -4.69
CA VAL A 128 9.43 -5.78 -4.70
C VAL A 128 9.75 -6.39 -3.34
N LEU A 129 9.46 -5.70 -2.25
CA LEU A 129 9.66 -6.20 -0.88
C LEU A 129 8.82 -7.46 -0.62
N VAL A 130 7.54 -7.46 -1.01
CA VAL A 130 6.67 -8.61 -0.82
C VAL A 130 7.14 -9.82 -1.64
N VAL A 131 7.51 -9.61 -2.90
CA VAL A 131 8.03 -10.68 -3.77
C VAL A 131 9.38 -11.21 -3.28
N ALA A 132 10.30 -10.32 -2.88
CA ALA A 132 11.59 -10.71 -2.31
C ALA A 132 11.39 -11.53 -1.02
N GLY A 133 10.51 -11.08 -0.13
CA GLY A 133 10.13 -11.83 1.06
C GLY A 133 9.65 -13.24 0.73
N PHE A 134 8.78 -13.38 -0.28
CA PHE A 134 8.28 -14.68 -0.71
C PHE A 134 9.38 -15.60 -1.24
N ILE A 135 10.25 -15.10 -2.11
CA ILE A 135 11.37 -15.88 -2.64
C ILE A 135 12.27 -16.36 -1.50
N LEU A 136 12.61 -15.48 -0.56
CA LEU A 136 13.47 -15.81 0.59
C LEU A 136 12.87 -16.85 1.55
N THR A 137 11.54 -17.01 1.58
CA THR A 137 10.90 -18.09 2.36
C THR A 137 11.02 -19.47 1.71
N LYS A 138 11.48 -19.55 0.45
CA LYS A 138 11.58 -20.82 -0.31
C LYS A 138 13.03 -21.32 -0.44
N ILE A 139 13.99 -20.58 0.04
CA ILE A 139 15.41 -20.91 0.10
C ILE A 139 15.93 -20.92 1.53
#